data_c49c7b91d79159a14152db50d05272af
#
_entry.id   c49c7b91d79159a14152db50d05272af
#
_cell.length_a   1.000
_cell.length_b   1.000
_cell.length_c   1.000
_cell.angle_alpha   90.00
_cell.angle_beta   90.00
_cell.angle_gamma   90.00
#
_symmetry.space_group_name_H-M   'P 1'
#
loop_
_entity.id
_entity.type
_entity.pdbx_description
1 polymer ?
#
loop_
_entity_poly.entity_id
_entity_poly.type
_entity_poly.pdbx_seq_one_letter_code
_entity_poly.pdbx_strand_id
1 'polypeptide(L)'
;QRDFGDAIVLECPDGSLVGRNFADIARERSVHVVDLFLDLVVEFGRALRWYTTVGNDREDTLLKLVQDPRTLITFSDAGAHIRNMAFYNLPLRFLKLIKGAADRRQPVMTLEKAIWRLTGEQGEWFGIDAGRIREGDRADLVVLDPAGFDQDLQQVSWAEMENFGLQRLVNRNPGLVRHVFINGRAAVSDGEVTPELGHEPGFGRFLPAH
;
A
#
# COMPACT_ATOMS: atom_id res chain seq x y z
N GLN A 1 10.09 19.46 -10.16
CA GLN A 1 10.46 18.83 -11.44
C GLN A 1 10.58 17.34 -11.21
N ARG A 2 9.89 16.51 -12.00
CA ARG A 2 9.95 15.05 -11.87
C ARG A 2 11.28 14.57 -12.45
N ASP A 3 12.05 13.85 -11.65
CA ASP A 3 13.24 13.15 -12.12
C ASP A 3 12.82 11.76 -12.62
N PHE A 4 13.03 11.46 -13.90
CA PHE A 4 12.76 10.16 -14.47
C PHE A 4 13.88 9.15 -14.23
N GLY A 5 15.01 9.60 -13.66
CA GLY A 5 16.18 8.76 -13.44
C GLY A 5 15.92 7.58 -12.49
N ASP A 6 15.04 7.78 -11.49
CA ASP A 6 14.66 6.76 -10.50
C ASP A 6 13.54 5.83 -10.98
N ALA A 7 12.94 6.10 -12.15
CA ALA A 7 11.92 5.23 -12.71
C ALA A 7 12.50 3.85 -13.07
N ILE A 8 11.78 2.79 -12.72
CA ILE A 8 12.19 1.40 -12.97
C ILE A 8 11.22 0.76 -13.95
N VAL A 9 11.75 0.10 -14.97
CA VAL A 9 10.96 -0.67 -15.95
C VAL A 9 10.33 -1.87 -15.24
N LEU A 10 9.00 -1.92 -15.22
CA LEU A 10 8.24 -3.00 -14.62
C LEU A 10 7.91 -4.10 -15.65
N GLU A 11 7.45 -3.67 -16.83
CA GLU A 11 7.13 -4.55 -17.95
C GLU A 11 7.61 -3.92 -19.27
N CYS A 12 8.20 -4.70 -20.12
CA CYS A 12 8.66 -4.30 -21.46
C CYS A 12 8.78 -5.52 -22.36
N PRO A 13 8.44 -5.42 -23.67
CA PRO A 13 8.72 -6.48 -24.64
C PRO A 13 10.21 -6.84 -24.71
N ASP A 14 11.10 -5.87 -24.54
CA ASP A 14 12.52 -6.12 -24.31
C ASP A 14 12.77 -6.48 -22.84
N GLY A 15 12.84 -7.78 -22.57
CA GLY A 15 13.06 -8.30 -21.21
C GLY A 15 14.40 -7.90 -20.60
N SER A 16 15.39 -7.45 -21.39
CA SER A 16 16.69 -6.99 -20.88
C SER A 16 16.60 -5.65 -20.13
N LEU A 17 15.51 -4.91 -20.31
CA LEU A 17 15.24 -3.63 -19.65
C LEU A 17 14.47 -3.81 -18.34
N VAL A 18 13.79 -4.92 -18.12
CA VAL A 18 12.95 -5.15 -16.95
C VAL A 18 13.77 -5.16 -15.67
N GLY A 19 13.31 -4.42 -14.65
CA GLY A 19 13.97 -4.26 -13.35
C GLY A 19 15.08 -3.20 -13.34
N ARG A 20 15.42 -2.60 -14.48
CA ARG A 20 16.45 -1.57 -14.59
C ARG A 20 15.86 -0.16 -14.41
N ASN A 21 16.64 0.75 -13.85
CA ASN A 21 16.22 2.14 -13.77
C ASN A 21 16.58 2.91 -15.05
N PHE A 22 15.83 3.98 -15.32
CA PHE A 22 16.02 4.77 -16.53
C PHE A 22 17.34 5.50 -16.59
N ALA A 23 17.91 5.91 -15.44
CA ALA A 23 19.19 6.59 -15.42
C ALA A 23 20.33 5.67 -15.89
N ASP A 24 20.32 4.39 -15.49
CA ASP A 24 21.33 3.42 -15.91
C ASP A 24 21.23 3.09 -17.39
N ILE A 25 20.00 2.91 -17.89
CA ILE A 25 19.76 2.66 -19.32
C ILE A 25 20.18 3.87 -20.15
N ALA A 26 19.85 5.09 -19.70
CA ALA A 26 20.21 6.33 -20.39
C ALA A 26 21.72 6.51 -20.45
N ARG A 27 22.42 6.22 -19.35
CA ARG A 27 23.89 6.29 -19.28
C ARG A 27 24.55 5.29 -20.24
N GLU A 28 24.06 4.07 -20.29
CA GLU A 28 24.57 3.04 -21.21
C GLU A 28 24.35 3.43 -22.67
N ARG A 29 23.20 4.01 -23.00
CA ARG A 29 22.88 4.48 -24.35
C ARG A 29 23.47 5.85 -24.69
N SER A 30 24.14 6.50 -23.73
CA SER A 30 24.72 7.86 -23.88
C SER A 30 23.68 8.91 -24.30
N VAL A 31 22.46 8.83 -23.78
CA VAL A 31 21.36 9.77 -24.04
C VAL A 31 20.89 10.43 -22.73
N HIS A 32 20.16 11.53 -22.85
CA HIS A 32 19.50 12.13 -21.68
C HIS A 32 18.32 11.25 -21.24
N VAL A 33 18.07 11.18 -19.93
CA VAL A 33 17.03 10.30 -19.37
C VAL A 33 15.62 10.61 -19.89
N VAL A 34 15.32 11.87 -20.19
CA VAL A 34 14.05 12.28 -20.79
C VAL A 34 13.91 11.78 -22.22
N ASP A 35 15.01 11.86 -23.00
CA ASP A 35 15.02 11.35 -24.38
C ASP A 35 14.86 9.84 -24.37
N LEU A 36 15.57 9.11 -23.49
CA LEU A 36 15.35 7.68 -23.30
C LEU A 36 13.88 7.35 -22.99
N PHE A 37 13.27 8.09 -22.06
CA PHE A 37 11.86 7.86 -21.71
C PHE A 37 10.95 8.02 -22.94
N LEU A 38 11.15 9.08 -23.71
CA LEU A 38 10.36 9.33 -24.92
C LEU A 38 10.59 8.25 -25.98
N ASP A 39 11.84 7.84 -26.19
CA ASP A 39 12.20 6.77 -27.14
C ASP A 39 11.52 5.44 -26.75
N LEU A 40 11.59 5.05 -25.48
CA LEU A 40 10.94 3.83 -24.98
C LEU A 40 9.40 3.89 -25.11
N VAL A 41 8.81 5.07 -24.87
CA VAL A 41 7.35 5.25 -25.05
C VAL A 41 6.96 5.17 -26.53
N VAL A 42 7.77 5.73 -27.43
CA VAL A 42 7.54 5.64 -28.88
C VAL A 42 7.70 4.21 -29.36
N GLU A 43 8.73 3.50 -28.90
CA GLU A 43 9.05 2.15 -29.34
C GLU A 43 8.04 1.10 -28.82
N PHE A 44 7.68 1.15 -27.52
CA PHE A 44 6.88 0.10 -26.88
C PHE A 44 5.45 0.50 -26.55
N GLY A 45 5.14 1.80 -26.56
CA GLY A 45 3.79 2.32 -26.32
C GLY A 45 3.16 1.78 -25.02
N ARG A 46 1.99 1.15 -25.15
CA ARG A 46 1.25 0.61 -24.01
C ARG A 46 1.86 -0.66 -23.40
N ALA A 47 2.81 -1.29 -24.07
CA ALA A 47 3.50 -2.48 -23.54
C ALA A 47 4.64 -2.11 -22.58
N LEU A 48 5.06 -0.83 -22.56
CA LEU A 48 5.99 -0.33 -21.56
C LEU A 48 5.23 0.04 -20.28
N ARG A 49 5.65 -0.52 -19.16
CA ARG A 49 5.21 -0.13 -17.82
C ARG A 49 6.41 0.18 -16.95
N TRP A 50 6.29 1.20 -16.16
CA TRP A 50 7.30 1.59 -15.19
C TRP A 50 6.65 2.08 -13.90
N TYR A 51 7.42 2.09 -12.84
CA TYR A 51 7.03 2.79 -11.63
C TYR A 51 8.12 3.78 -11.20
N THR A 52 7.73 4.78 -10.46
CA THR A 52 8.64 5.75 -9.85
C THR A 52 8.09 6.14 -8.49
N THR A 53 8.97 6.41 -7.54
CA THR A 53 8.58 6.91 -6.24
C THR A 53 8.21 8.39 -6.36
N VAL A 54 6.98 8.73 -6.02
CA VAL A 54 6.46 10.11 -6.13
C VAL A 54 6.78 10.93 -4.88
N GLY A 55 6.94 10.26 -3.73
CA GLY A 55 7.24 10.89 -2.45
C GLY A 55 7.48 9.85 -1.36
N ASN A 56 7.92 10.31 -0.20
CA ASN A 56 8.21 9.47 0.98
C ASN A 56 9.32 8.43 0.73
N ASP A 57 10.28 8.76 -0.10
CA ASP A 57 11.45 7.94 -0.47
C ASP A 57 12.60 8.03 0.54
N ARG A 58 12.59 9.06 1.40
CA ARG A 58 13.61 9.29 2.43
C ARG A 58 13.12 8.78 3.77
N GLU A 59 13.60 7.60 4.17
CA GLU A 59 13.12 6.91 5.36
C GLU A 59 13.28 7.72 6.64
N ASP A 60 14.42 8.36 6.86
CA ASP A 60 14.68 9.20 8.04
C ASP A 60 13.76 10.43 8.12
N THR A 61 13.41 11.01 6.97
CA THR A 61 12.42 12.09 6.91
C THR A 61 11.01 11.54 7.19
N LEU A 62 10.68 10.40 6.63
CA LEU A 62 9.40 9.74 6.85
C LEU A 62 9.22 9.36 8.33
N LEU A 63 10.26 8.79 8.96
CA LEU A 63 10.24 8.47 10.39
C LEU A 63 10.01 9.70 11.28
N LYS A 64 10.52 10.88 10.89
CA LYS A 64 10.23 12.14 11.60
C LYS A 64 8.78 12.58 11.40
N LEU A 65 8.28 12.50 10.15
CA LEU A 65 6.90 12.87 9.83
C LEU A 65 5.87 12.02 10.58
N VAL A 66 6.09 10.71 10.63
CA VAL A 66 5.14 9.80 11.29
C VAL A 66 5.15 9.92 12.82
N GLN A 67 6.13 10.59 13.41
CA GLN A 67 6.16 10.91 14.84
C GLN A 67 5.45 12.23 15.16
N ASP A 68 5.32 13.13 14.18
CA ASP A 68 4.73 14.46 14.43
C ASP A 68 3.22 14.32 14.74
N PRO A 69 2.77 14.76 15.92
CA PRO A 69 1.36 14.66 16.31
C PRO A 69 0.42 15.52 15.47
N ARG A 70 0.95 16.42 14.65
CA ARG A 70 0.18 17.26 13.73
C ARG A 70 -0.12 16.57 12.40
N THR A 71 0.45 15.37 12.17
CA THR A 71 0.21 14.58 10.96
C THR A 71 -0.71 13.41 11.27
N LEU A 72 -1.63 13.11 10.37
CA LEU A 72 -2.43 11.89 10.40
C LEU A 72 -1.95 10.94 9.32
N ILE A 73 -2.02 9.64 9.60
CA ILE A 73 -1.64 8.58 8.65
C ILE A 73 -2.94 7.99 8.12
N THR A 74 -3.47 8.56 7.04
CA THR A 74 -4.83 8.29 6.60
C THR A 74 -4.93 7.67 5.20
N PHE A 75 -4.54 8.41 4.16
CA PHE A 75 -4.89 8.08 2.78
C PHE A 75 -3.71 7.52 1.98
N SER A 76 -3.99 6.51 1.18
CA SER A 76 -3.04 5.91 0.23
C SER A 76 -3.31 6.32 -1.22
N ASP A 77 -4.37 7.09 -1.49
CA ASP A 77 -4.88 7.40 -2.83
C ASP A 77 -5.20 6.17 -3.71
N ALA A 78 -5.26 4.98 -3.12
CA ALA A 78 -5.43 3.73 -3.86
C ALA A 78 -6.71 3.68 -4.71
N GLY A 79 -7.74 4.46 -4.34
CA GLY A 79 -8.97 4.58 -5.10
C GLY A 79 -8.93 5.58 -6.25
N ALA A 80 -7.95 6.49 -6.29
CA ALA A 80 -7.91 7.59 -7.25
C ALA A 80 -7.59 7.14 -8.68
N HIS A 81 -6.81 6.06 -8.82
CA HIS A 81 -6.37 5.53 -10.10
C HIS A 81 -6.68 4.04 -10.19
N ILE A 82 -7.84 3.68 -10.70
CA ILE A 82 -8.39 2.33 -10.63
C ILE A 82 -7.46 1.25 -11.20
N ARG A 83 -6.66 1.57 -12.25
CA ARG A 83 -5.85 0.55 -12.94
C ARG A 83 -4.42 0.41 -12.44
N ASN A 84 -3.79 1.48 -12.02
CA ASN A 84 -2.33 1.55 -11.89
C ASN A 84 -1.80 1.99 -10.52
N MET A 85 -2.64 2.16 -9.51
CA MET A 85 -2.21 2.37 -8.13
C MET A 85 -2.49 1.16 -7.26
N ALA A 86 -1.44 0.68 -6.61
CA ALA A 86 -1.45 -0.53 -5.79
C ALA A 86 -1.03 -0.27 -4.33
N PHE A 87 -1.41 0.89 -3.76
CA PHE A 87 -0.99 1.29 -2.41
C PHE A 87 -2.04 0.96 -1.33
N TYR A 88 -2.82 -0.09 -1.54
CA TYR A 88 -3.87 -0.54 -0.60
C TYR A 88 -3.30 -0.95 0.76
N ASN A 89 -2.06 -1.36 0.79
CA ASN A 89 -1.37 -1.85 1.98
C ASN A 89 -0.59 -0.77 2.73
N LEU A 90 -0.90 0.52 2.55
CA LEU A 90 -0.27 1.61 3.29
C LEU A 90 -0.18 1.34 4.81
N PRO A 91 -1.24 0.88 5.50
CA PRO A 91 -1.17 0.59 6.93
C PRO A 91 -0.12 -0.48 7.27
N LEU A 92 -0.03 -1.54 6.47
CA LEU A 92 0.94 -2.62 6.67
C LEU A 92 2.38 -2.13 6.43
N ARG A 93 2.59 -1.32 5.40
CA ARG A 93 3.89 -0.69 5.12
C ARG A 93 4.33 0.24 6.24
N PHE A 94 3.41 1.00 6.81
CA PHE A 94 3.69 1.84 7.97
C PHE A 94 4.11 0.98 9.19
N LEU A 95 3.38 -0.08 9.52
CA LEU A 95 3.75 -0.98 10.61
C LEU A 95 5.11 -1.65 10.36
N LYS A 96 5.39 -2.06 9.12
CA LYS A 96 6.71 -2.60 8.73
C LYS A 96 7.84 -1.57 8.92
N LEU A 97 7.60 -0.30 8.56
CA LEU A 97 8.56 0.79 8.76
C LEU A 97 8.91 0.95 10.26
N ILE A 98 7.89 0.97 11.13
CA ILE A 98 8.07 1.11 12.58
C ILE A 98 8.80 -0.10 13.16
N LYS A 99 8.39 -1.32 12.78
CA LYS A 99 9.08 -2.55 13.19
C LYS A 99 10.55 -2.53 12.73
N GLY A 100 10.82 -2.20 11.48
CA GLY A 100 12.17 -2.13 10.93
C GLY A 100 13.06 -1.12 11.64
N ALA A 101 12.54 0.04 12.05
CA ALA A 101 13.27 1.01 12.85
C ALA A 101 13.63 0.43 14.25
N ALA A 102 12.71 -0.28 14.88
CA ALA A 102 12.95 -0.95 16.16
C ALA A 102 14.01 -2.07 16.04
N ASP A 103 13.95 -2.88 14.99
CA ASP A 103 14.91 -3.97 14.71
C ASP A 103 16.33 -3.41 14.50
N ARG A 104 16.46 -2.23 13.91
CA ARG A 104 17.73 -1.49 13.75
C ARG A 104 18.17 -0.74 15.01
N ARG A 105 17.48 -0.93 16.13
CA ARG A 105 17.74 -0.24 17.41
C ARG A 105 17.57 1.29 17.34
N GLN A 106 16.69 1.75 16.49
CA GLN A 106 16.31 3.16 16.33
C GLN A 106 14.78 3.31 16.45
N PRO A 107 14.17 2.83 17.57
CA PRO A 107 12.73 2.87 17.71
C PRO A 107 12.23 4.33 17.75
N VAL A 108 11.20 4.62 16.96
CA VAL A 108 10.56 5.95 16.90
C VAL A 108 9.24 5.99 17.66
N MET A 109 8.58 4.84 17.78
CA MET A 109 7.39 4.61 18.61
C MET A 109 7.22 3.11 18.84
N THR A 110 6.33 2.72 19.76
CA THR A 110 5.95 1.31 19.93
C THR A 110 4.99 0.86 18.84
N LEU A 111 4.89 -0.45 18.61
CA LEU A 111 3.96 -1.01 17.63
C LEU A 111 2.50 -0.71 18.00
N GLU A 112 2.17 -0.76 19.30
CA GLU A 112 0.85 -0.42 19.82
C GLU A 112 0.48 1.04 19.51
N LYS A 113 1.43 1.98 19.67
CA LYS A 113 1.22 3.38 19.29
C LYS A 113 1.02 3.53 17.79
N ALA A 114 1.77 2.80 16.97
CA ALA A 114 1.59 2.80 15.52
C ALA A 114 0.21 2.27 15.11
N ILE A 115 -0.25 1.18 15.74
CA ILE A 115 -1.59 0.64 15.52
C ILE A 115 -2.65 1.67 15.92
N TRP A 116 -2.51 2.29 17.09
CA TRP A 116 -3.43 3.33 17.54
C TRP A 116 -3.50 4.50 16.55
N ARG A 117 -2.37 4.93 15.97
CA ARG A 117 -2.34 5.98 14.93
C ARG A 117 -3.09 5.62 13.66
N LEU A 118 -3.21 4.33 13.34
CA LEU A 118 -3.99 3.84 12.19
C LEU A 118 -5.47 3.60 12.52
N THR A 119 -5.85 3.58 13.78
CA THR A 119 -7.18 3.13 14.23
C THR A 119 -7.82 4.13 15.18
N GLY A 120 -7.48 4.12 16.46
CA GLY A 120 -8.09 4.96 17.50
C GLY A 120 -7.91 6.45 17.24
N GLU A 121 -6.72 6.89 16.81
CA GLU A 121 -6.46 8.31 16.48
C GLU A 121 -7.39 8.77 15.34
N GLN A 122 -7.61 7.92 14.33
CA GLN A 122 -8.53 8.23 13.23
C GLN A 122 -9.97 8.32 13.72
N GLY A 123 -10.41 7.36 14.55
CA GLY A 123 -11.73 7.36 15.16
C GLY A 123 -11.99 8.65 15.96
N GLU A 124 -11.03 9.06 16.76
CA GLU A 124 -11.09 10.29 17.57
C GLU A 124 -11.10 11.55 16.69
N TRP A 125 -10.22 11.61 15.69
CA TRP A 125 -10.14 12.78 14.81
C TRP A 125 -11.42 12.99 13.98
N PHE A 126 -11.97 11.92 13.42
CA PHE A 126 -13.18 11.99 12.59
C PHE A 126 -14.47 11.95 13.40
N GLY A 127 -14.40 11.80 14.74
CA GLY A 127 -15.58 11.68 15.60
C GLY A 127 -16.44 10.49 15.26
N ILE A 128 -15.83 9.35 14.89
CA ILE A 128 -16.56 8.12 14.57
C ILE A 128 -16.32 7.06 15.66
N ASP A 129 -17.35 6.24 15.91
CA ASP A 129 -17.26 5.15 16.88
C ASP A 129 -16.60 3.90 16.24
N ALA A 130 -15.26 3.99 16.11
CA ALA A 130 -14.42 2.93 15.50
C ALA A 130 -12.98 3.03 16.02
N GLY A 131 -12.15 2.04 15.67
CA GLY A 131 -10.71 2.04 15.91
C GLY A 131 -10.29 1.59 17.31
N ARG A 132 -11.20 0.99 18.09
CA ARG A 132 -10.94 0.47 19.44
C ARG A 132 -11.45 -0.96 19.56
N ILE A 133 -10.90 -1.69 20.53
CA ILE A 133 -11.34 -3.03 20.90
C ILE A 133 -11.80 -2.96 22.36
N ARG A 134 -13.10 -2.91 22.58
CA ARG A 134 -13.73 -2.93 23.91
C ARG A 134 -14.96 -3.82 23.88
N GLU A 135 -15.34 -4.36 25.00
CA GLU A 135 -16.59 -5.08 25.14
C GLU A 135 -17.78 -4.17 24.80
N GLY A 136 -18.65 -4.63 23.93
CA GLY A 136 -19.80 -3.86 23.42
C GLY A 136 -19.49 -3.01 22.17
N ASP A 137 -18.22 -2.81 21.80
CA ASP A 137 -17.87 -2.11 20.58
C ASP A 137 -18.13 -2.98 19.34
N ARG A 138 -18.20 -2.33 18.20
CA ARG A 138 -18.33 -3.01 16.91
C ARG A 138 -17.07 -3.82 16.59
N ALA A 139 -17.25 -5.07 16.22
CA ALA A 139 -16.15 -5.98 15.90
C ALA A 139 -15.67 -5.81 14.44
N ASP A 140 -14.98 -4.70 14.15
CA ASP A 140 -14.16 -4.52 12.96
C ASP A 140 -12.71 -4.79 13.33
N LEU A 141 -12.22 -5.98 12.99
CA LEU A 141 -10.95 -6.50 13.48
C LEU A 141 -10.07 -6.98 12.33
N VAL A 142 -8.78 -6.77 12.44
CA VAL A 142 -7.76 -7.35 11.55
C VAL A 142 -6.79 -8.17 12.39
N VAL A 143 -6.57 -9.41 11.99
CA VAL A 143 -5.58 -10.31 12.61
C VAL A 143 -4.37 -10.39 11.69
N LEU A 144 -3.22 -9.97 12.21
CA LEU A 144 -1.95 -9.98 11.48
C LEU A 144 -1.04 -11.07 12.04
N ASP A 145 -0.30 -11.74 11.14
CA ASP A 145 0.80 -12.62 11.50
C ASP A 145 2.10 -11.79 11.49
N PRO A 146 2.78 -11.60 12.65
CA PRO A 146 4.00 -10.81 12.70
C PRO A 146 5.12 -11.31 11.78
N ALA A 147 5.20 -12.61 11.48
CA ALA A 147 6.17 -13.18 10.54
C ALA A 147 5.93 -12.70 9.10
N GLY A 148 4.71 -12.29 8.77
CA GLY A 148 4.38 -11.75 7.46
C GLY A 148 5.05 -10.42 7.15
N PHE A 149 5.58 -9.69 8.14
CA PHE A 149 6.34 -8.46 7.90
C PHE A 149 7.71 -8.70 7.24
N ASP A 150 8.21 -9.92 7.23
CA ASP A 150 9.46 -10.27 6.56
C ASP A 150 9.29 -10.35 5.02
N GLN A 151 8.05 -10.43 4.53
CA GLN A 151 7.73 -10.43 3.11
C GLN A 151 7.99 -9.05 2.46
N ASP A 152 8.20 -9.06 1.13
CA ASP A 152 8.18 -7.82 0.36
C ASP A 152 6.73 -7.32 0.19
N LEU A 153 6.39 -6.29 0.97
CA LEU A 153 5.07 -5.65 0.89
C LEU A 153 4.89 -4.74 -0.33
N GLN A 154 5.92 -4.55 -1.15
CA GLN A 154 5.84 -3.72 -2.35
C GLN A 154 5.51 -4.54 -3.61
N GLN A 155 5.55 -5.86 -3.51
CA GLN A 155 5.22 -6.72 -4.62
C GLN A 155 3.79 -6.45 -5.11
N VAL A 156 3.66 -6.23 -6.41
CA VAL A 156 2.38 -6.00 -7.08
C VAL A 156 2.04 -7.16 -8.00
N SER A 157 0.74 -7.38 -8.21
CA SER A 157 0.23 -8.34 -9.19
C SER A 157 -1.02 -7.78 -9.88
N TRP A 158 -1.35 -8.33 -11.04
CA TRP A 158 -2.60 -8.03 -11.72
C TRP A 158 -3.73 -8.89 -11.13
N ALA A 159 -4.86 -8.27 -10.85
CA ALA A 159 -6.07 -8.97 -10.44
C ALA A 159 -7.27 -8.51 -11.28
N GLU A 160 -8.11 -9.46 -11.67
CA GLU A 160 -9.40 -9.17 -12.29
C GLU A 160 -10.35 -8.54 -11.28
N MET A 161 -11.02 -7.48 -11.70
CA MET A 161 -12.07 -6.81 -10.93
C MET A 161 -13.39 -7.01 -11.67
N GLU A 162 -14.08 -8.11 -11.39
CA GLU A 162 -15.31 -8.53 -12.08
C GLU A 162 -16.37 -7.43 -12.16
N ASN A 163 -16.58 -6.71 -11.04
CA ASN A 163 -17.55 -5.63 -10.96
C ASN A 163 -17.26 -4.45 -11.90
N PHE A 164 -16.03 -4.32 -12.39
CA PHE A 164 -15.61 -3.25 -13.28
C PHE A 164 -15.21 -3.76 -14.67
N GLY A 165 -15.15 -5.07 -14.87
CA GLY A 165 -14.73 -5.67 -16.13
C GLY A 165 -13.31 -5.26 -16.55
N LEU A 166 -12.39 -5.12 -15.61
CA LEU A 166 -11.03 -4.69 -15.88
C LEU A 166 -10.02 -5.32 -14.91
N GLN A 167 -8.77 -5.41 -15.37
CA GLN A 167 -7.64 -5.74 -14.52
C GLN A 167 -7.05 -4.49 -13.87
N ARG A 168 -6.58 -4.63 -12.64
CA ARG A 168 -5.85 -3.61 -11.91
C ARG A 168 -4.68 -4.18 -11.14
N LEU A 169 -3.71 -3.33 -10.85
CA LEU A 169 -2.62 -3.67 -9.92
C LEU A 169 -3.14 -3.74 -8.48
N VAL A 170 -2.71 -4.76 -7.76
CA VAL A 170 -3.02 -4.95 -6.34
C VAL A 170 -1.75 -5.32 -5.56
N ASN A 171 -1.71 -4.92 -4.28
CA ASN A 171 -0.77 -5.45 -3.29
C ASN A 171 -1.56 -6.35 -2.34
N ARG A 172 -1.47 -7.63 -2.49
CA ARG A 172 -2.09 -8.60 -1.58
C ARG A 172 -1.01 -9.24 -0.72
N ASN A 173 -1.23 -9.24 0.59
CA ASN A 173 -0.28 -9.77 1.56
C ASN A 173 -0.95 -10.85 2.43
N PRO A 174 -1.37 -12.00 1.84
CA PRO A 174 -2.14 -13.03 2.56
C PRO A 174 -1.35 -13.66 3.71
N GLY A 175 -0.02 -13.73 3.60
CA GLY A 175 0.83 -14.21 4.68
C GLY A 175 0.93 -13.27 5.89
N LEU A 176 0.54 -12.01 5.75
CA LEU A 176 0.53 -11.01 6.82
C LEU A 176 -0.90 -10.80 7.36
N VAL A 177 -1.89 -10.65 6.50
CA VAL A 177 -3.30 -10.48 6.88
C VAL A 177 -3.96 -11.84 6.95
N ARG A 178 -4.13 -12.37 8.15
CA ARG A 178 -4.72 -13.71 8.35
C ARG A 178 -6.24 -13.67 8.35
N HIS A 179 -6.83 -12.75 9.12
CA HIS A 179 -8.28 -12.64 9.20
C HIS A 179 -8.70 -11.17 9.20
N VAL A 180 -9.85 -10.91 8.61
CA VAL A 180 -10.55 -9.61 8.69
C VAL A 180 -12.00 -9.90 9.07
N PHE A 181 -12.47 -9.22 10.12
CA PHE A 181 -13.86 -9.24 10.54
C PHE A 181 -14.45 -7.85 10.32
N ILE A 182 -15.64 -7.81 9.76
CA ILE A 182 -16.43 -6.60 9.58
C ILE A 182 -17.75 -6.82 10.30
N ASN A 183 -18.00 -6.01 11.32
CA ASN A 183 -19.20 -6.14 12.17
C ASN A 183 -19.37 -7.56 12.73
N GLY A 184 -18.26 -8.21 13.11
CA GLY A 184 -18.22 -9.56 13.65
C GLY A 184 -18.30 -10.70 12.63
N ARG A 185 -18.48 -10.41 11.34
CA ARG A 185 -18.51 -11.40 10.26
C ARG A 185 -17.14 -11.52 9.60
N ALA A 186 -16.70 -12.75 9.36
CA ALA A 186 -15.42 -12.98 8.65
C ALA A 186 -15.56 -12.52 7.20
N ALA A 187 -14.72 -11.55 6.81
CA ALA A 187 -14.56 -11.07 5.43
C ALA A 187 -13.32 -11.67 4.75
N VAL A 188 -12.30 -11.98 5.56
CA VAL A 188 -11.09 -12.71 5.15
C VAL A 188 -10.83 -13.78 6.21
N SER A 189 -10.53 -15.00 5.77
CA SER A 189 -10.14 -16.11 6.62
C SER A 189 -8.92 -16.81 6.03
N ASP A 190 -7.88 -17.00 6.85
CA ASP A 190 -6.60 -17.59 6.44
C ASP A 190 -5.95 -16.91 5.20
N GLY A 191 -6.15 -15.58 5.08
CA GLY A 191 -5.62 -14.79 3.98
C GLY A 191 -6.46 -14.77 2.72
N GLU A 192 -7.56 -15.53 2.67
CA GLU A 192 -8.47 -15.61 1.53
C GLU A 192 -9.78 -14.89 1.80
N VAL A 193 -10.30 -14.23 0.77
CA VAL A 193 -11.60 -13.54 0.84
C VAL A 193 -12.71 -14.58 0.96
N THR A 194 -13.63 -14.38 1.92
CA THR A 194 -14.78 -15.29 2.09
C THR A 194 -15.77 -15.12 0.94
N PRO A 195 -16.45 -16.20 0.52
CA PRO A 195 -17.39 -16.15 -0.60
C PRO A 195 -18.56 -15.17 -0.40
N GLU A 196 -18.92 -14.91 0.84
CA GLU A 196 -20.03 -14.05 1.22
C GLU A 196 -19.72 -12.56 1.06
N LEU A 197 -18.44 -12.17 1.13
CA LEU A 197 -18.04 -10.76 1.03
C LEU A 197 -18.35 -10.22 -0.37
N GLY A 198 -19.15 -9.16 -0.42
CA GLY A 198 -19.59 -8.54 -1.67
C GLY A 198 -20.81 -9.18 -2.32
N HIS A 199 -21.24 -10.36 -1.86
CA HIS A 199 -22.41 -11.09 -2.36
C HIS A 199 -23.59 -11.07 -1.38
N GLU A 200 -23.29 -11.02 -0.08
CA GLU A 200 -24.30 -10.92 0.98
C GLU A 200 -24.30 -9.55 1.65
N PRO A 201 -25.47 -8.99 1.99
CA PRO A 201 -25.56 -7.74 2.75
C PRO A 201 -25.15 -7.95 4.23
N GLY A 202 -24.92 -6.84 4.95
CA GLY A 202 -24.77 -6.85 6.41
C GLY A 202 -23.32 -6.94 6.91
N PHE A 203 -22.31 -6.86 6.03
CA PHE A 203 -20.93 -6.71 6.48
C PHE A 203 -20.67 -5.32 7.06
N GLY A 204 -20.88 -4.28 6.29
CA GLY A 204 -20.62 -2.91 6.72
C GLY A 204 -21.89 -2.14 7.08
N ARG A 205 -21.71 -1.00 7.75
CA ARG A 205 -22.75 0.02 7.95
C ARG A 205 -22.13 1.40 7.85
N PHE A 206 -22.95 2.40 7.57
CA PHE A 206 -22.55 3.80 7.67
C PHE A 206 -22.22 4.17 9.13
N LEU A 207 -21.10 4.88 9.33
CA LEU A 207 -20.70 5.41 10.63
C LEU A 207 -20.81 6.92 10.55
N PRO A 208 -21.80 7.53 11.24
CA PRO A 208 -21.88 8.99 11.32
C PRO A 208 -20.77 9.54 12.20
N ALA A 209 -20.31 10.74 11.91
CA ALA A 209 -19.50 11.53 12.84
C ALA A 209 -20.40 12.10 13.96
N HIS A 210 -19.85 12.23 15.17
CA HIS A 210 -20.52 12.77 16.36
C HIS A 210 -19.88 14.08 16.81
#